data_71c32f9cb29a7788512bda1150a9001d
#
_entry.id   71c32f9cb29a7788512bda1150a9001d
#
_cell.length_a   1.000
_cell.length_b   1.000
_cell.length_c   1.000
_cell.angle_alpha   90.00
_cell.angle_beta   90.00
_cell.angle_gamma   90.00
#
_symmetry.space_group_name_H-M   'P 1'
#
loop_
_entity.id
_entity.type
_entity.pdbx_description
1 polymer ?
#
loop_
_entity_poly.entity_id
_entity_poly.type
_entity_poly.pdbx_seq_one_letter_code
_entity_poly.pdbx_strand_id
1 'polypeptide(L)'
;MALPYSDDLRCKLLEAYEVGAGSLRELASQFRVSWGYSKKVRGHQVRTGSKERGAQQRHGPPSRMTEAVQENLRNWLSAQPDLTEDELRDRLAARGVMVSKSCIGKVLRKMGMRRKKKSLHAIERDSAANLQRREQFLQQIGQIAPEKLIFLDESGVTTQMTRAWGRAPKGQRIHEATPQGRWKVLTTLGAMSLRGMEAVMTVEAATDSEIFLTYLEQLLCPNLASGAVVIMDNLSAHKVTGIRELIEGRGAKLIYLPPYSPDLNPIEKAGFKFKQFLRSAKARTQQALDLAITEALKTISTENPAAWFRHCGYGIQQP
;
A
#
# COMPACT_ATOMS: atom_id res chain seq x y z
N MET A 1 24.78 -18.07 17.53
CA MET A 1 24.94 -18.51 18.94
C MET A 1 24.68 -19.98 18.99
N ALA A 2 25.55 -20.74 19.73
CA ALA A 2 25.30 -22.16 19.92
C ALA A 2 24.03 -22.38 20.76
N LEU A 3 23.19 -23.34 20.33
CA LEU A 3 22.03 -23.73 21.10
C LEU A 3 22.45 -24.41 22.41
N PRO A 4 21.76 -24.13 23.50
CA PRO A 4 22.04 -24.80 24.76
C PRO A 4 21.66 -26.28 24.69
N TYR A 5 22.38 -27.11 25.42
CA TYR A 5 22.03 -28.53 25.57
C TYR A 5 20.60 -28.68 26.14
N SER A 6 19.90 -29.75 25.71
CA SER A 6 18.52 -30.03 26.15
C SER A 6 18.44 -30.36 27.65
N ASP A 7 17.28 -30.19 28.25
CA ASP A 7 17.04 -30.59 29.63
C ASP A 7 17.03 -32.11 29.79
N ASP A 8 16.65 -32.88 28.74
CA ASP A 8 16.78 -34.35 28.70
C ASP A 8 18.22 -34.79 28.92
N LEU A 9 19.20 -34.20 28.23
CA LEU A 9 20.62 -34.49 28.41
C LEU A 9 21.09 -34.15 29.83
N ARG A 10 20.59 -33.06 30.42
CA ARG A 10 20.89 -32.69 31.81
C ARG A 10 20.38 -33.70 32.80
N CYS A 11 19.11 -34.13 32.64
CA CYS A 11 18.49 -35.14 33.51
C CYS A 11 19.23 -36.46 33.44
N LYS A 12 19.51 -36.99 32.24
CA LYS A 12 20.24 -38.23 32.04
C LYS A 12 21.65 -38.22 32.64
N LEU A 13 22.39 -37.12 32.49
CA LEU A 13 23.72 -36.95 33.08
C LEU A 13 23.66 -36.96 34.61
N LEU A 14 22.68 -36.28 35.21
CA LEU A 14 22.52 -36.24 36.66
C LEU A 14 22.01 -37.56 37.23
N GLU A 15 21.12 -38.26 36.55
CA GLU A 15 20.64 -39.60 36.93
C GLU A 15 21.76 -40.62 36.89
N ALA A 16 22.57 -40.63 35.83
CA ALA A 16 23.75 -41.48 35.75
C ALA A 16 24.74 -41.22 36.91
N TYR A 17 24.90 -39.95 37.32
CA TYR A 17 25.73 -39.60 38.47
C TYR A 17 25.12 -40.07 39.80
N GLU A 18 23.81 -39.94 40.00
CA GLU A 18 23.08 -40.35 41.22
C GLU A 18 23.09 -41.87 41.42
N VAL A 19 23.02 -42.67 40.35
CA VAL A 19 23.11 -44.14 40.42
C VAL A 19 24.55 -44.63 40.51
N GLY A 20 25.55 -43.75 40.58
CA GLY A 20 26.96 -44.13 40.72
C GLY A 20 27.62 -44.69 39.46
N ALA A 21 27.07 -44.40 38.26
CA ALA A 21 27.57 -44.91 36.99
C ALA A 21 28.97 -44.36 36.59
N GLY A 22 29.51 -43.40 37.36
CA GLY A 22 30.83 -42.82 37.16
C GLY A 22 30.99 -41.43 37.76
N SER A 23 32.22 -40.94 37.76
CA SER A 23 32.51 -39.55 38.17
C SER A 23 31.97 -38.54 37.17
N LEU A 24 31.76 -37.30 37.60
CA LEU A 24 31.31 -36.21 36.69
C LEU A 24 32.25 -36.01 35.49
N ARG A 25 33.53 -36.39 35.61
CA ARG A 25 34.49 -36.29 34.52
C ARG A 25 34.31 -37.40 33.50
N GLU A 26 34.11 -38.64 33.95
CA GLU A 26 33.82 -39.80 33.10
C GLU A 26 32.49 -39.66 32.39
N LEU A 27 31.43 -39.25 33.12
CA LEU A 27 30.11 -38.98 32.54
C LEU A 27 30.15 -37.84 31.53
N ALA A 28 30.93 -36.78 31.77
CA ALA A 28 31.11 -35.73 30.78
C ALA A 28 31.68 -36.25 29.46
N SER A 29 32.68 -37.17 29.54
CA SER A 29 33.25 -37.83 28.37
C SER A 29 32.21 -38.72 27.67
N GLN A 30 31.50 -39.55 28.45
CA GLN A 30 30.46 -40.46 27.93
C GLN A 30 29.31 -39.71 27.22
N PHE A 31 28.81 -38.62 27.82
CA PHE A 31 27.75 -37.78 27.25
C PHE A 31 28.28 -36.76 26.25
N ARG A 32 29.56 -36.76 25.93
CA ARG A 32 30.22 -35.84 24.98
C ARG A 32 29.98 -34.36 25.30
N VAL A 33 29.99 -34.00 26.57
CA VAL A 33 29.89 -32.63 27.06
C VAL A 33 31.20 -32.23 27.76
N SER A 34 31.42 -30.92 27.91
CA SER A 34 32.58 -30.45 28.64
C SER A 34 32.46 -30.76 30.14
N TRP A 35 33.59 -31.06 30.79
CA TRP A 35 33.63 -31.21 32.24
C TRP A 35 33.11 -29.99 33.00
N GLY A 36 33.40 -28.80 32.50
CA GLY A 36 32.84 -27.56 33.06
C GLY A 36 31.31 -27.50 33.01
N TYR A 37 30.70 -28.07 31.95
CA TYR A 37 29.24 -28.17 31.83
C TYR A 37 28.68 -29.15 32.89
N SER A 38 29.21 -30.38 33.02
CA SER A 38 28.72 -31.36 33.99
C SER A 38 28.83 -30.85 35.43
N LYS A 39 29.92 -30.17 35.78
CA LYS A 39 30.13 -29.52 37.09
C LYS A 39 29.11 -28.41 37.34
N LYS A 40 28.82 -27.58 36.32
CA LYS A 40 27.83 -26.50 36.39
C LYS A 40 26.40 -27.04 36.57
N VAL A 41 26.06 -28.12 35.86
CA VAL A 41 24.76 -28.79 35.95
C VAL A 41 24.55 -29.38 37.32
N ARG A 42 25.53 -30.11 37.87
CA ARG A 42 25.49 -30.66 39.23
C ARG A 42 25.44 -29.56 40.30
N GLY A 43 26.23 -28.51 40.15
CA GLY A 43 26.18 -27.36 41.07
C GLY A 43 24.84 -26.62 41.05
N HIS A 44 24.14 -26.61 39.92
CA HIS A 44 22.77 -26.07 39.83
C HIS A 44 21.80 -26.98 40.61
N GLN A 45 21.83 -28.28 40.40
CA GLN A 45 20.97 -29.24 41.10
C GLN A 45 21.16 -29.15 42.63
N VAL A 46 22.41 -29.10 43.09
CA VAL A 46 22.69 -29.00 44.53
C VAL A 46 22.11 -27.72 45.15
N ARG A 47 22.11 -26.59 44.40
CA ARG A 47 21.60 -25.32 44.91
C ARG A 47 20.08 -25.19 44.83
N THR A 48 19.46 -25.81 43.85
CA THR A 48 18.04 -25.58 43.54
C THR A 48 17.16 -26.79 43.74
N GLY A 49 17.75 -28.01 43.92
CA GLY A 49 17.02 -29.27 43.94
C GLY A 49 16.49 -29.73 42.57
N SER A 50 16.56 -28.89 41.55
CA SER A 50 16.00 -29.16 40.23
C SER A 50 17.05 -29.69 39.26
N LYS A 51 16.68 -30.74 38.48
CA LYS A 51 17.47 -31.26 37.37
C LYS A 51 17.33 -30.44 36.11
N GLU A 52 16.20 -29.73 35.97
CA GLU A 52 15.91 -28.91 34.84
C GLU A 52 16.62 -27.55 34.90
N ARG A 53 16.70 -26.88 33.74
CA ARG A 53 17.24 -25.53 33.67
C ARG A 53 16.22 -24.56 34.29
N GLY A 54 16.66 -23.81 35.29
CA GLY A 54 15.86 -22.69 35.77
C GLY A 54 15.57 -21.67 34.65
N ALA A 55 14.40 -21.04 34.72
CA ALA A 55 14.05 -19.97 33.78
C ALA A 55 15.19 -18.94 33.74
N GLN A 56 15.67 -18.64 32.55
CA GLN A 56 16.75 -17.68 32.36
C GLN A 56 16.26 -16.30 32.80
N GLN A 57 16.71 -15.83 33.94
CA GLN A 57 16.45 -14.46 34.35
C GLN A 57 17.07 -13.51 33.31
N ARG A 58 16.32 -12.49 32.92
CA ARG A 58 16.85 -11.45 32.06
C ARG A 58 18.02 -10.76 32.77
N HIS A 59 19.21 -10.94 32.26
CA HIS A 59 20.38 -10.21 32.71
C HIS A 59 20.45 -8.87 31.99
N GLY A 60 20.55 -7.80 32.70
CA GLY A 60 20.69 -6.43 32.19
C GLY A 60 19.83 -5.43 32.94
N PRO A 61 20.10 -4.15 32.77
CA PRO A 61 19.30 -3.09 33.39
C PRO A 61 17.85 -3.14 32.88
N PRO A 62 16.87 -2.73 33.70
CA PRO A 62 15.47 -2.67 33.30
C PRO A 62 15.29 -1.80 32.06
N SER A 63 14.36 -2.21 31.19
CA SER A 63 14.08 -1.45 29.97
C SER A 63 13.58 -0.04 30.30
N ARG A 64 14.22 0.97 29.73
CA ARG A 64 13.71 2.38 29.81
C ARG A 64 12.38 2.56 29.05
N MET A 65 12.04 1.62 28.16
CA MET A 65 10.77 1.62 27.41
C MET A 65 9.71 0.84 28.19
N THR A 66 9.33 1.38 29.34
CA THR A 66 8.26 0.84 30.20
C THR A 66 6.90 0.93 29.49
N GLU A 67 5.89 0.26 30.01
CA GLU A 67 4.53 0.31 29.46
C GLU A 67 3.97 1.72 29.44
N ALA A 68 4.21 2.51 30.49
CA ALA A 68 3.83 3.92 30.56
C ALA A 68 4.50 4.78 29.46
N VAL A 69 5.78 4.50 29.14
CA VAL A 69 6.48 5.16 28.02
C VAL A 69 5.88 4.76 26.69
N GLN A 70 5.54 3.49 26.49
CA GLN A 70 4.90 3.01 25.27
C GLN A 70 3.50 3.62 25.11
N GLU A 71 2.76 3.79 26.20
CA GLU A 71 1.44 4.45 26.16
C GLU A 71 1.56 5.93 25.78
N ASN A 72 2.55 6.65 26.29
CA ASN A 72 2.83 8.01 25.84
C ASN A 72 3.10 8.06 24.32
N LEU A 73 3.88 7.12 23.79
CA LEU A 73 4.13 7.04 22.34
C LEU A 73 2.84 6.80 21.55
N ARG A 74 1.94 5.92 22.03
CA ARG A 74 0.63 5.70 21.38
C ARG A 74 -0.19 6.99 21.36
N ASN A 75 -0.33 7.64 22.49
CA ASN A 75 -1.13 8.85 22.63
C ASN A 75 -0.61 9.99 21.75
N TRP A 76 0.70 10.19 21.72
CA TRP A 76 1.29 11.21 20.84
C TRP A 76 1.08 10.92 19.36
N LEU A 77 1.27 9.67 18.94
CA LEU A 77 1.07 9.27 17.55
C LEU A 77 -0.42 9.19 17.14
N SER A 78 -1.32 8.97 18.09
CA SER A 78 -2.76 9.09 17.85
C SER A 78 -3.18 10.55 17.63
N ALA A 79 -2.61 11.47 18.42
CA ALA A 79 -2.89 12.90 18.27
C ALA A 79 -2.18 13.52 17.05
N GLN A 80 -0.96 13.08 16.77
CA GLN A 80 -0.12 13.57 15.67
C GLN A 80 0.61 12.41 14.99
N PRO A 81 -0.01 11.77 13.99
CA PRO A 81 0.52 10.54 13.37
C PRO A 81 1.82 10.72 12.58
N ASP A 82 2.22 11.93 12.27
CA ASP A 82 3.41 12.25 11.47
C ASP A 82 4.64 12.62 12.29
N LEU A 83 4.59 12.50 13.61
CA LEU A 83 5.76 12.68 14.45
C LEU A 83 6.91 11.77 13.99
N THR A 84 8.06 12.37 13.83
CA THR A 84 9.32 11.68 13.53
C THR A 84 9.89 10.98 14.76
N GLU A 85 10.75 9.99 14.54
CA GLU A 85 11.46 9.33 15.65
C GLU A 85 12.35 10.29 16.43
N ASP A 86 12.82 11.39 15.81
CA ASP A 86 13.60 12.43 16.48
C ASP A 86 12.72 13.27 17.41
N GLU A 87 11.56 13.73 16.94
CA GLU A 87 10.59 14.46 17.77
C GLU A 87 10.08 13.62 18.95
N LEU A 88 9.84 12.32 18.72
CA LEU A 88 9.46 11.39 19.79
C LEU A 88 10.59 11.24 20.82
N ARG A 89 11.86 11.18 20.37
CA ARG A 89 13.03 11.15 21.27
C ARG A 89 13.08 12.41 22.13
N ASP A 90 12.90 13.56 21.52
CA ASP A 90 13.00 14.84 22.22
C ASP A 90 11.85 15.01 23.23
N ARG A 91 10.63 14.57 22.90
CA ARG A 91 9.51 14.53 23.85
C ARG A 91 9.76 13.56 25.02
N LEU A 92 10.40 12.41 24.77
CA LEU A 92 10.79 11.48 25.84
C LEU A 92 11.90 12.06 26.70
N ALA A 93 12.89 12.70 26.10
CA ALA A 93 13.99 13.36 26.83
C ALA A 93 13.47 14.45 27.75
N ALA A 94 12.51 15.27 27.30
CA ALA A 94 11.84 16.28 28.15
C ALA A 94 11.12 15.68 29.38
N ARG A 95 10.80 14.38 29.35
CA ARG A 95 10.23 13.61 30.47
C ARG A 95 11.28 12.79 31.24
N GLY A 96 12.56 13.04 31.02
CA GLY A 96 13.67 12.33 31.67
C GLY A 96 13.96 10.92 31.12
N VAL A 97 13.33 10.52 29.99
CA VAL A 97 13.53 9.21 29.39
C VAL A 97 14.53 9.31 28.24
N MET A 98 15.81 9.08 28.54
CA MET A 98 16.90 9.14 27.56
C MET A 98 17.01 7.82 26.80
N VAL A 99 16.61 7.80 25.53
CA VAL A 99 16.64 6.64 24.63
C VAL A 99 17.14 7.04 23.24
N SER A 100 17.71 6.08 22.51
CA SER A 100 18.14 6.32 21.15
C SER A 100 16.96 6.24 20.16
N LYS A 101 17.05 6.94 19.03
CA LYS A 101 16.12 6.84 17.89
C LYS A 101 15.88 5.40 17.48
N SER A 102 16.96 4.59 17.36
CA SER A 102 16.85 3.18 17.00
C SER A 102 16.05 2.35 18.01
N CYS A 103 16.10 2.71 19.30
CA CYS A 103 15.31 2.06 20.34
C CYS A 103 13.82 2.37 20.13
N ILE A 104 13.46 3.63 19.88
CA ILE A 104 12.09 4.06 19.57
C ILE A 104 11.56 3.29 18.35
N GLY A 105 12.30 3.30 17.23
CA GLY A 105 11.88 2.60 16.02
C GLY A 105 11.69 1.07 16.19
N LYS A 106 12.49 0.42 17.06
CA LYS A 106 12.28 -0.99 17.41
C LYS A 106 10.99 -1.20 18.21
N VAL A 107 10.71 -0.32 19.17
CA VAL A 107 9.51 -0.41 20.00
C VAL A 107 8.26 -0.12 19.18
N LEU A 108 8.25 0.92 18.34
CA LEU A 108 7.13 1.22 17.46
C LEU A 108 6.80 0.03 16.54
N ARG A 109 7.81 -0.63 15.97
CA ARG A 109 7.61 -1.84 15.16
C ARG A 109 7.00 -2.99 15.96
N LYS A 110 7.44 -3.20 17.21
CA LYS A 110 6.88 -4.20 18.13
C LYS A 110 5.42 -3.90 18.49
N MET A 111 5.07 -2.62 18.62
CA MET A 111 3.70 -2.14 18.85
C MET A 111 2.82 -2.20 17.59
N GLY A 112 3.33 -2.67 16.44
CA GLY A 112 2.60 -2.71 15.17
C GLY A 112 2.54 -1.37 14.44
N MET A 113 3.13 -0.31 14.99
CA MET A 113 3.17 1.01 14.38
C MET A 113 4.28 1.11 13.34
N ARG A 114 3.90 1.17 12.07
CA ARG A 114 4.84 1.24 10.94
C ARG A 114 4.65 2.53 10.18
N ARG A 115 5.74 3.07 9.65
CA ARG A 115 5.70 4.21 8.74
C ARG A 115 4.83 3.89 7.53
N LYS A 116 3.82 4.70 7.26
CA LYS A 116 2.91 4.61 6.12
C LYS A 116 2.99 5.90 5.30
N LYS A 117 2.79 5.79 3.99
CA LYS A 117 2.58 6.97 3.15
C LYS A 117 1.22 7.56 3.49
N LYS A 118 1.15 8.88 3.74
CA LYS A 118 -0.11 9.58 3.90
C LYS A 118 -0.88 9.60 2.57
N SER A 119 -2.18 9.35 2.63
CA SER A 119 -3.09 9.68 1.53
C SER A 119 -3.54 11.13 1.73
N LEU A 120 -3.18 11.99 0.78
CA LEU A 120 -3.58 13.39 0.80
C LEU A 120 -4.85 13.54 -0.05
N HIS A 121 -5.78 14.33 0.43
CA HIS A 121 -6.97 14.75 -0.31
C HIS A 121 -7.21 16.24 -0.07
N ALA A 122 -8.01 16.86 -0.93
CA ALA A 122 -8.37 18.25 -0.78
C ALA A 122 -9.18 18.48 0.52
N ILE A 123 -8.87 19.53 1.26
CA ILE A 123 -9.57 19.84 2.52
C ILE A 123 -11.06 20.11 2.29
N GLU A 124 -11.41 20.63 1.12
CA GLU A 124 -12.77 20.91 0.69
C GLU A 124 -13.64 19.64 0.60
N ARG A 125 -13.00 18.46 0.41
CA ARG A 125 -13.68 17.17 0.44
C ARG A 125 -14.44 16.95 1.75
N ASP A 126 -13.86 17.36 2.87
CA ASP A 126 -14.37 17.11 4.21
C ASP A 126 -15.35 18.20 4.69
N SER A 127 -15.70 19.17 3.81
CA SER A 127 -16.78 20.12 4.09
C SER A 127 -18.13 19.41 4.23
N ALA A 128 -19.01 19.89 5.12
CA ALA A 128 -20.32 19.29 5.38
C ALA A 128 -21.13 19.10 4.09
N ALA A 129 -21.10 20.09 3.17
CA ALA A 129 -21.80 20.02 1.90
C ALA A 129 -21.25 18.90 0.98
N ASN A 130 -19.94 18.71 0.93
CA ASN A 130 -19.35 17.66 0.10
C ASN A 130 -19.50 16.27 0.73
N LEU A 131 -19.44 16.14 2.05
CA LEU A 131 -19.75 14.90 2.74
C LEU A 131 -21.19 14.44 2.46
N GLN A 132 -22.15 15.37 2.53
CA GLN A 132 -23.54 15.07 2.17
C GLN A 132 -23.70 14.65 0.70
N ARG A 133 -23.04 15.33 -0.24
CA ARG A 133 -23.06 14.94 -1.67
C ARG A 133 -22.46 13.55 -1.90
N ARG A 134 -21.39 13.22 -1.18
CA ARG A 134 -20.76 11.89 -1.24
C ARG A 134 -21.69 10.80 -0.72
N GLU A 135 -22.36 11.05 0.39
CA GLU A 135 -23.34 10.13 0.95
C GLU A 135 -24.52 9.90 -0.02
N GLN A 136 -25.08 10.96 -0.57
CA GLN A 136 -26.16 10.88 -1.58
C GLN A 136 -25.73 10.10 -2.81
N PHE A 137 -24.50 10.34 -3.30
CA PHE A 137 -23.94 9.60 -4.43
C PHE A 137 -23.82 8.11 -4.12
N LEU A 138 -23.26 7.75 -2.95
CA LEU A 138 -23.10 6.35 -2.55
C LEU A 138 -24.45 5.64 -2.38
N GLN A 139 -25.45 6.30 -1.82
CA GLN A 139 -26.82 5.78 -1.73
C GLN A 139 -27.43 5.56 -3.12
N GLN A 140 -27.26 6.50 -4.03
CA GLN A 140 -27.78 6.40 -5.40
C GLN A 140 -27.10 5.25 -6.17
N ILE A 141 -25.77 5.16 -6.09
CA ILE A 141 -25.01 4.14 -6.80
C ILE A 141 -25.22 2.74 -6.20
N GLY A 142 -25.40 2.65 -4.88
CA GLY A 142 -25.63 1.38 -4.19
C GLY A 142 -26.90 0.66 -4.64
N GLN A 143 -27.82 1.34 -5.33
CA GLN A 143 -29.03 0.76 -5.92
C GLN A 143 -28.84 0.27 -7.35
N ILE A 144 -27.66 0.50 -7.96
CA ILE A 144 -27.37 0.19 -9.35
C ILE A 144 -26.42 -1.01 -9.41
N ALA A 145 -26.77 -1.98 -10.25
CA ALA A 145 -25.93 -3.15 -10.47
C ALA A 145 -24.56 -2.72 -11.05
N PRO A 146 -23.43 -3.16 -10.47
CA PRO A 146 -22.09 -2.73 -10.88
C PRO A 146 -21.78 -2.96 -12.36
N GLU A 147 -22.41 -3.95 -12.97
CA GLU A 147 -22.28 -4.29 -14.41
C GLU A 147 -22.78 -3.19 -15.34
N LYS A 148 -23.66 -2.30 -14.83
CA LYS A 148 -24.19 -1.15 -15.57
C LYS A 148 -23.32 0.10 -15.46
N LEU A 149 -22.35 0.11 -14.53
CA LEU A 149 -21.52 1.29 -14.28
C LEU A 149 -20.38 1.39 -15.30
N ILE A 150 -20.25 2.55 -15.90
CA ILE A 150 -19.16 2.90 -16.82
C ILE A 150 -18.50 4.17 -16.28
N PHE A 151 -17.24 4.09 -15.93
CA PHE A 151 -16.46 5.23 -15.44
C PHE A 151 -15.64 5.82 -16.57
N LEU A 152 -15.68 7.14 -16.71
CA LEU A 152 -14.99 7.90 -17.74
C LEU A 152 -14.01 8.86 -17.09
N ASP A 153 -12.79 8.96 -17.64
CA ASP A 153 -11.76 9.86 -17.14
C ASP A 153 -10.73 10.22 -18.24
N GLU A 154 -9.97 11.27 -17.97
CA GLU A 154 -8.92 11.77 -18.82
C GLU A 154 -7.53 11.53 -18.20
N SER A 155 -6.55 11.25 -19.06
CA SER A 155 -5.20 10.98 -18.61
C SER A 155 -4.15 11.57 -19.55
N GLY A 156 -3.46 12.62 -19.12
CA GLY A 156 -2.30 13.15 -19.83
C GLY A 156 -1.09 12.22 -19.72
N VAL A 157 -0.45 11.97 -20.86
CA VAL A 157 0.80 11.20 -20.98
C VAL A 157 1.82 11.93 -21.82
N THR A 158 3.12 11.71 -21.57
CA THR A 158 4.18 12.47 -22.22
C THR A 158 5.35 11.61 -22.62
N THR A 159 6.13 12.06 -23.60
CA THR A 159 7.39 11.42 -23.98
C THR A 159 8.51 11.57 -22.94
N GLN A 160 8.27 12.34 -21.86
CA GLN A 160 9.19 12.44 -20.72
C GLN A 160 9.03 11.32 -19.70
N MET A 161 7.97 10.52 -19.79
CA MET A 161 7.68 9.51 -18.77
C MET A 161 8.84 8.57 -18.56
N THR A 162 9.29 8.43 -17.30
CA THR A 162 10.33 7.52 -16.86
C THR A 162 10.08 7.08 -15.42
N ARG A 163 10.70 5.98 -15.01
CA ARG A 163 10.63 5.53 -13.62
C ARG A 163 11.43 6.49 -12.74
N ALA A 164 10.82 6.92 -11.63
CA ALA A 164 11.47 7.83 -10.68
C ALA A 164 12.54 7.15 -9.82
N TRP A 165 12.56 5.82 -9.78
CA TRP A 165 13.43 5.05 -8.89
C TRP A 165 14.20 3.97 -9.65
N GLY A 166 15.45 3.77 -9.28
CA GLY A 166 16.32 2.71 -9.74
C GLY A 166 17.20 2.20 -8.59
N ARG A 167 18.15 1.30 -8.88
CA ARG A 167 19.08 0.74 -7.90
C ARG A 167 20.51 0.99 -8.35
N ALA A 168 21.34 1.47 -7.43
CA ALA A 168 22.77 1.67 -7.63
C ALA A 168 23.55 1.20 -6.38
N PRO A 169 24.85 0.95 -6.47
CA PRO A 169 25.72 0.75 -5.33
C PRO A 169 25.63 1.91 -4.33
N LYS A 170 25.93 1.64 -3.06
CA LYS A 170 25.91 2.66 -2.00
C LYS A 170 26.84 3.83 -2.37
N GLY A 171 26.31 5.04 -2.25
CA GLY A 171 27.06 6.29 -2.55
C GLY A 171 27.02 6.72 -4.02
N GLN A 172 26.41 5.94 -4.91
CA GLN A 172 26.25 6.31 -6.31
C GLN A 172 24.85 6.83 -6.60
N ARG A 173 24.75 7.83 -7.49
CA ARG A 173 23.49 8.33 -8.04
C ARG A 173 23.21 7.70 -9.38
N ILE A 174 21.94 7.50 -9.69
CA ILE A 174 21.50 7.09 -11.02
C ILE A 174 21.19 8.35 -11.81
N HIS A 175 21.77 8.45 -13.00
CA HIS A 175 21.48 9.50 -13.97
C HIS A 175 20.76 8.88 -15.16
N GLU A 176 19.70 9.51 -15.63
CA GLU A 176 18.95 9.10 -16.82
C GLU A 176 18.60 10.33 -17.65
N ALA A 177 18.85 10.26 -18.95
CA ALA A 177 18.49 11.32 -19.88
C ALA A 177 17.00 11.23 -20.23
N THR A 178 16.31 12.35 -20.16
CA THR A 178 14.92 12.52 -20.60
C THR A 178 14.83 13.74 -21.52
N PRO A 179 13.89 13.77 -22.49
CA PRO A 179 13.68 14.96 -23.30
C PRO A 179 13.45 16.19 -22.42
N GLN A 180 14.20 17.25 -22.68
CA GLN A 180 14.02 18.57 -22.08
C GLN A 180 13.54 19.55 -23.15
N GLY A 181 12.68 20.49 -22.81
CA GLY A 181 12.13 21.46 -23.74
C GLY A 181 10.77 21.02 -24.30
N ARG A 182 10.62 20.92 -25.63
CA ARG A 182 9.34 20.59 -26.27
C ARG A 182 9.08 19.08 -26.27
N TRP A 183 8.48 18.55 -25.20
CA TRP A 183 7.97 17.17 -25.19
C TRP A 183 6.56 17.11 -25.73
N LYS A 184 6.21 15.98 -26.34
CA LYS A 184 4.86 15.73 -26.79
C LYS A 184 3.97 15.33 -25.61
N VAL A 185 2.78 15.91 -25.55
CA VAL A 185 1.73 15.60 -24.60
C VAL A 185 0.56 15.02 -25.38
N LEU A 186 0.15 13.82 -25.02
CA LEU A 186 -1.06 13.20 -25.53
C LEU A 186 -2.08 13.12 -24.40
N THR A 187 -3.33 13.44 -24.68
CA THR A 187 -4.43 13.19 -23.76
C THR A 187 -5.13 11.91 -24.18
N THR A 188 -5.29 11.01 -23.22
CA THR A 188 -6.04 9.76 -23.40
C THR A 188 -7.37 9.88 -22.67
N LEU A 189 -8.47 9.83 -23.41
CA LEU A 189 -9.84 9.69 -22.91
C LEU A 189 -10.15 8.21 -22.82
N GLY A 190 -10.71 7.75 -21.71
CA GLY A 190 -11.03 6.34 -21.54
C GLY A 190 -12.32 6.11 -20.78
N ALA A 191 -13.07 5.10 -21.18
CA ALA A 191 -14.21 4.57 -20.45
C ALA A 191 -13.92 3.15 -19.98
N MET A 192 -14.29 2.82 -18.74
CA MET A 192 -14.06 1.52 -18.11
C MET A 192 -15.32 1.00 -17.45
N SER A 193 -15.66 -0.25 -17.74
CA SER A 193 -16.68 -1.02 -17.02
C SER A 193 -16.02 -2.20 -16.27
N LEU A 194 -16.83 -3.10 -15.72
CA LEU A 194 -16.36 -4.38 -15.19
C LEU A 194 -15.73 -5.30 -16.25
N ARG A 195 -16.03 -5.08 -17.53
CA ARG A 195 -15.45 -5.86 -18.65
C ARG A 195 -14.04 -5.40 -19.03
N GLY A 196 -13.62 -4.21 -18.59
CA GLY A 196 -12.33 -3.62 -18.93
C GLY A 196 -12.46 -2.22 -19.50
N MET A 197 -11.46 -1.81 -20.28
CA MET A 197 -11.52 -0.55 -21.05
C MET A 197 -12.42 -0.76 -22.28
N GLU A 198 -13.44 0.09 -22.43
CA GLU A 198 -14.46 -0.08 -23.47
C GLU A 198 -14.27 0.87 -24.65
N ALA A 199 -13.94 2.12 -24.34
CA ALA A 199 -13.71 3.14 -25.37
C ALA A 199 -12.47 3.93 -24.95
N VAL A 200 -11.48 3.99 -25.83
CA VAL A 200 -10.25 4.76 -25.60
C VAL A 200 -9.91 5.57 -26.82
N MET A 201 -9.64 6.85 -26.62
CA MET A 201 -9.18 7.78 -27.66
C MET A 201 -7.92 8.48 -27.16
N THR A 202 -6.98 8.72 -28.05
CA THR A 202 -5.77 9.49 -27.75
C THR A 202 -5.69 10.68 -28.73
N VAL A 203 -5.46 11.87 -28.22
CA VAL A 203 -5.35 13.10 -29.01
C VAL A 203 -4.10 13.88 -28.62
N GLU A 204 -3.48 14.54 -29.60
CA GLU A 204 -2.35 15.46 -29.38
C GLU A 204 -2.86 16.89 -29.07
N ALA A 205 -3.71 17.00 -28.05
CA ALA A 205 -4.27 18.27 -27.60
C ALA A 205 -4.71 18.16 -26.14
N ALA A 206 -4.91 19.27 -25.48
CA ALA A 206 -5.72 19.30 -24.29
C ALA A 206 -7.19 19.00 -24.69
N THR A 207 -7.91 18.26 -23.86
CA THR A 207 -9.30 17.99 -24.11
C THR A 207 -10.10 19.27 -23.91
N ASP A 208 -10.71 19.75 -24.97
CA ASP A 208 -11.77 20.75 -24.95
C ASP A 208 -13.14 20.07 -25.08
N SER A 209 -14.19 20.88 -25.03
CA SER A 209 -15.55 20.38 -25.10
C SER A 209 -15.89 19.73 -26.46
N GLU A 210 -15.26 20.17 -27.56
CA GLU A 210 -15.50 19.66 -28.91
C GLU A 210 -14.88 18.26 -29.07
N ILE A 211 -13.61 18.09 -28.61
CA ILE A 211 -12.94 16.80 -28.58
C ILE A 211 -13.72 15.82 -27.69
N PHE A 212 -14.21 16.29 -26.54
CA PHE A 212 -14.96 15.45 -25.61
C PHE A 212 -16.31 15.02 -26.22
N LEU A 213 -17.05 15.92 -26.86
CA LEU A 213 -18.29 15.59 -27.56
C LEU A 213 -18.03 14.57 -28.70
N THR A 214 -16.99 14.80 -29.49
CA THR A 214 -16.58 13.88 -30.56
C THR A 214 -16.27 12.47 -30.01
N TYR A 215 -15.56 12.38 -28.90
CA TYR A 215 -15.29 11.11 -28.22
C TYR A 215 -16.59 10.42 -27.79
N LEU A 216 -17.51 11.15 -27.18
CA LEU A 216 -18.80 10.61 -26.76
C LEU A 216 -19.59 10.11 -27.96
N GLU A 217 -19.73 10.92 -28.99
CA GLU A 217 -20.56 10.64 -30.17
C GLU A 217 -20.02 9.45 -30.97
N GLN A 218 -18.72 9.44 -31.22
CA GLN A 218 -18.12 8.48 -32.15
C GLN A 218 -17.63 7.19 -31.48
N LEU A 219 -17.26 7.23 -30.20
CA LEU A 219 -16.63 6.08 -29.54
C LEU A 219 -17.44 5.53 -28.38
N LEU A 220 -17.89 6.37 -27.46
CA LEU A 220 -18.57 5.86 -26.26
C LEU A 220 -20.05 5.52 -26.55
N CYS A 221 -20.81 6.47 -27.04
CA CYS A 221 -22.27 6.33 -27.23
C CYS A 221 -22.69 5.18 -28.15
N PRO A 222 -21.97 4.86 -29.25
CA PRO A 222 -22.31 3.71 -30.07
C PRO A 222 -22.21 2.36 -29.34
N ASN A 223 -21.37 2.28 -28.29
CA ASN A 223 -21.11 1.08 -27.50
C ASN A 223 -21.91 1.04 -26.19
N LEU A 224 -22.70 2.07 -25.87
CA LEU A 224 -23.49 2.09 -24.64
C LEU A 224 -24.69 1.14 -24.74
N ALA A 225 -24.78 0.24 -23.76
CA ALA A 225 -25.99 -0.57 -23.58
C ALA A 225 -27.12 0.27 -22.97
N SER A 226 -28.36 0.01 -23.35
CA SER A 226 -29.52 0.62 -22.71
C SER A 226 -29.54 0.29 -21.21
N GLY A 227 -29.79 1.32 -20.38
CA GLY A 227 -29.74 1.22 -18.93
C GLY A 227 -28.34 1.29 -18.33
N ALA A 228 -27.29 1.53 -19.14
CA ALA A 228 -25.95 1.85 -18.62
C ALA A 228 -25.96 3.16 -17.82
N VAL A 229 -25.03 3.29 -16.89
CA VAL A 229 -24.86 4.49 -16.08
C VAL A 229 -23.42 4.98 -16.26
N VAL A 230 -23.29 6.08 -16.98
CA VAL A 230 -22.00 6.74 -17.22
C VAL A 230 -21.68 7.64 -16.04
N ILE A 231 -20.51 7.47 -15.45
CA ILE A 231 -20.03 8.24 -14.32
C ILE A 231 -18.74 8.95 -14.75
N MET A 232 -18.71 10.25 -14.57
CA MET A 232 -17.54 11.09 -14.86
C MET A 232 -17.32 12.12 -13.77
N ASP A 233 -16.18 12.74 -13.78
CA ASP A 233 -15.89 13.81 -12.83
C ASP A 233 -16.75 15.04 -13.06
N ASN A 234 -16.66 15.98 -12.15
CA ASN A 234 -17.52 17.18 -12.13
C ASN A 234 -16.81 18.40 -12.73
N LEU A 235 -15.92 18.22 -13.70
CA LEU A 235 -15.26 19.34 -14.39
C LEU A 235 -16.25 20.15 -15.24
N SER A 236 -15.95 21.44 -15.42
CA SER A 236 -16.79 22.33 -16.21
C SER A 236 -16.89 21.91 -17.69
N ALA A 237 -15.80 21.40 -18.25
CA ALA A 237 -15.74 20.85 -19.61
C ALA A 237 -16.71 19.68 -19.83
N HIS A 238 -17.06 18.94 -18.78
CA HIS A 238 -18.00 17.80 -18.82
C HIS A 238 -19.47 18.21 -18.62
N LYS A 239 -19.75 19.50 -18.46
CA LYS A 239 -21.10 20.03 -18.24
C LYS A 239 -21.65 20.82 -19.43
N VAL A 240 -20.99 20.72 -20.56
CA VAL A 240 -21.43 21.40 -21.78
C VAL A 240 -22.76 20.81 -22.26
N THR A 241 -23.62 21.69 -22.80
CA THR A 241 -24.86 21.30 -23.45
C THR A 241 -24.58 20.25 -24.53
N GLY A 242 -25.37 19.19 -24.60
CA GLY A 242 -25.23 18.10 -25.58
C GLY A 242 -24.65 16.83 -24.98
N ILE A 243 -23.80 16.89 -23.94
CA ILE A 243 -23.21 15.68 -23.32
C ILE A 243 -24.30 14.79 -22.71
N ARG A 244 -25.19 15.38 -21.94
CA ARG A 244 -26.31 14.67 -21.32
C ARG A 244 -27.25 14.09 -22.37
N GLU A 245 -27.61 14.90 -23.36
CA GLU A 245 -28.51 14.51 -24.45
C GLU A 245 -27.94 13.34 -25.27
N LEU A 246 -26.64 13.33 -25.55
CA LEU A 246 -25.97 12.23 -26.25
C LEU A 246 -26.04 10.92 -25.47
N ILE A 247 -25.74 10.96 -24.15
CA ILE A 247 -25.72 9.76 -23.30
C ILE A 247 -27.17 9.30 -23.04
N GLU A 248 -28.07 10.18 -22.67
CA GLU A 248 -29.46 9.86 -22.35
C GLU A 248 -30.25 9.44 -23.58
N GLY A 249 -29.92 10.00 -24.76
CA GLY A 249 -30.48 9.57 -26.04
C GLY A 249 -30.17 8.12 -26.43
N ARG A 250 -29.19 7.49 -25.78
CA ARG A 250 -28.90 6.05 -25.91
C ARG A 250 -29.60 5.19 -24.86
N GLY A 251 -30.49 5.75 -24.05
CA GLY A 251 -31.14 5.06 -22.95
C GLY A 251 -30.23 4.80 -21.75
N ALA A 252 -29.09 5.47 -21.72
CA ALA A 252 -28.17 5.45 -20.57
C ALA A 252 -28.46 6.62 -19.62
N LYS A 253 -27.86 6.61 -18.43
CA LYS A 253 -27.97 7.68 -17.43
C LYS A 253 -26.62 8.30 -17.16
N LEU A 254 -26.57 9.63 -17.04
CA LEU A 254 -25.37 10.36 -16.65
C LEU A 254 -25.42 10.73 -15.15
N ILE A 255 -24.35 10.38 -14.41
CA ILE A 255 -24.16 10.77 -13.03
C ILE A 255 -22.77 11.39 -12.89
N TYR A 256 -22.67 12.51 -12.18
CA TYR A 256 -21.38 13.13 -11.87
C TYR A 256 -20.87 12.68 -10.51
N LEU A 257 -19.55 12.43 -10.42
CA LEU A 257 -18.87 12.21 -9.14
C LEU A 257 -19.01 13.44 -8.24
N PRO A 258 -19.10 13.24 -6.93
CA PRO A 258 -19.01 14.34 -5.99
C PRO A 258 -17.67 15.08 -6.14
N PRO A 259 -17.62 16.40 -5.92
CA PRO A 259 -16.35 17.13 -5.96
C PRO A 259 -15.29 16.51 -5.06
N TYR A 260 -14.04 16.59 -5.48
CA TYR A 260 -12.87 16.09 -4.73
C TYR A 260 -12.94 14.61 -4.33
N SER A 261 -13.51 13.76 -5.19
CA SER A 261 -13.75 12.34 -4.88
C SER A 261 -13.08 11.35 -5.85
N PRO A 262 -11.78 11.47 -6.14
CA PRO A 262 -11.08 10.51 -7.02
C PRO A 262 -11.01 9.08 -6.40
N ASP A 263 -11.18 8.97 -5.09
CA ASP A 263 -11.27 7.70 -4.38
C ASP A 263 -12.53 6.88 -4.73
N LEU A 264 -13.56 7.54 -5.25
CA LEU A 264 -14.78 6.91 -5.78
C LEU A 264 -14.69 6.61 -7.29
N ASN A 265 -13.56 6.92 -7.94
CA ASN A 265 -13.36 6.69 -9.36
C ASN A 265 -12.43 5.51 -9.63
N PRO A 266 -12.94 4.29 -9.95
CA PRO A 266 -12.08 3.12 -10.15
C PRO A 266 -11.19 3.23 -11.39
N ILE A 267 -11.54 4.04 -12.40
CA ILE A 267 -10.69 4.24 -13.59
C ILE A 267 -9.37 4.95 -13.27
N GLU A 268 -9.29 5.69 -12.15
CA GLU A 268 -8.04 6.27 -11.64
C GLU A 268 -6.98 5.18 -11.33
N LYS A 269 -7.44 3.99 -10.91
CA LYS A 269 -6.54 2.83 -10.70
C LYS A 269 -6.05 2.27 -12.03
N ALA A 270 -6.91 2.25 -13.05
CA ALA A 270 -6.51 1.91 -14.41
C ALA A 270 -5.47 2.91 -14.93
N GLY A 271 -5.74 4.22 -14.77
CA GLY A 271 -4.81 5.30 -15.11
C GLY A 271 -3.46 5.17 -14.39
N PHE A 272 -3.45 4.78 -13.12
CA PHE A 272 -2.19 4.51 -12.39
C PHE A 272 -1.40 3.37 -13.02
N LYS A 273 -2.03 2.20 -13.27
CA LYS A 273 -1.39 1.03 -13.91
C LYS A 273 -0.88 1.37 -15.31
N PHE A 274 -1.70 2.05 -16.08
CA PHE A 274 -1.39 2.55 -17.41
C PHE A 274 -0.14 3.45 -17.41
N LYS A 275 -0.13 4.48 -16.58
CA LYS A 275 1.03 5.39 -16.44
C LYS A 275 2.28 4.67 -15.91
N GLN A 276 2.13 3.66 -15.06
CA GLN A 276 3.26 2.86 -14.59
C GLN A 276 3.91 2.08 -15.73
N PHE A 277 3.11 1.48 -16.62
CA PHE A 277 3.63 0.82 -17.82
C PHE A 277 4.37 1.81 -18.72
N LEU A 278 3.76 2.96 -19.04
CA LEU A 278 4.38 3.98 -19.90
C LEU A 278 5.71 4.51 -19.34
N ARG A 279 5.81 4.72 -18.02
CA ARG A 279 7.07 5.06 -17.36
C ARG A 279 8.14 3.98 -17.55
N SER A 280 7.75 2.72 -17.63
CA SER A 280 8.71 1.63 -17.90
C SER A 280 9.09 1.49 -19.36
N ALA A 281 8.18 1.82 -20.26
CA ALA A 281 8.42 1.80 -21.71
C ALA A 281 9.38 2.91 -22.16
N LYS A 282 9.40 4.07 -21.44
CA LYS A 282 10.30 5.19 -21.73
C LYS A 282 10.23 5.66 -23.18
N ALA A 283 9.04 5.72 -23.74
CA ALA A 283 8.84 6.17 -25.12
C ALA A 283 9.29 7.62 -25.29
N ARG A 284 10.19 7.87 -26.26
CA ARG A 284 10.81 9.18 -26.50
C ARG A 284 10.33 9.87 -27.77
N THR A 285 9.55 9.18 -28.58
CA THR A 285 8.89 9.72 -29.78
C THR A 285 7.38 9.51 -29.67
N GLN A 286 6.61 10.26 -30.44
CA GLN A 286 5.15 10.12 -30.47
C GLN A 286 4.74 8.72 -30.90
N GLN A 287 5.31 8.21 -32.00
CA GLN A 287 5.00 6.85 -32.48
C GLN A 287 5.30 5.76 -31.44
N ALA A 288 6.44 5.89 -30.74
CA ALA A 288 6.78 4.96 -29.66
C ALA A 288 5.79 5.08 -28.48
N LEU A 289 5.29 6.30 -28.20
CA LEU A 289 4.30 6.53 -27.16
C LEU A 289 2.95 5.93 -27.54
N ASP A 290 2.49 6.08 -28.77
CA ASP A 290 1.25 5.48 -29.28
C ASP A 290 1.28 3.94 -29.22
N LEU A 291 2.39 3.34 -29.62
CA LEU A 291 2.60 1.91 -29.46
C LEU A 291 2.59 1.49 -27.99
N ALA A 292 3.29 2.24 -27.13
CA ALA A 292 3.32 1.96 -25.70
C ALA A 292 1.94 2.11 -25.04
N ILE A 293 1.10 3.05 -25.48
CA ILE A 293 -0.29 3.22 -25.05
C ILE A 293 -1.08 1.95 -25.37
N THR A 294 -1.00 1.49 -26.63
CA THR A 294 -1.68 0.27 -27.07
C THR A 294 -1.28 -0.94 -26.23
N GLU A 295 0.00 -1.13 -25.99
CA GLU A 295 0.49 -2.23 -25.15
C GLU A 295 0.09 -2.08 -23.69
N ALA A 296 0.10 -0.85 -23.16
CA ALA A 296 -0.34 -0.56 -21.79
C ALA A 296 -1.81 -0.96 -21.56
N LEU A 297 -2.68 -0.66 -22.51
CA LEU A 297 -4.11 -1.04 -22.45
C LEU A 297 -4.30 -2.56 -22.40
N LYS A 298 -3.52 -3.32 -23.15
CA LYS A 298 -3.54 -4.81 -23.13
C LYS A 298 -3.16 -5.38 -21.76
N THR A 299 -2.42 -4.63 -20.93
CA THR A 299 -2.06 -5.09 -19.58
C THR A 299 -3.22 -5.03 -18.59
N ILE A 300 -4.29 -4.33 -18.91
CA ILE A 300 -5.50 -4.24 -18.09
C ILE A 300 -6.32 -5.51 -18.34
N SER A 301 -6.13 -6.52 -17.48
CA SER A 301 -6.88 -7.77 -17.56
C SER A 301 -8.32 -7.59 -17.08
N THR A 302 -9.19 -8.53 -17.41
CA THR A 302 -10.60 -8.56 -16.99
C THR A 302 -10.79 -8.65 -15.47
N GLU A 303 -9.79 -9.12 -14.73
CA GLU A 303 -9.82 -9.19 -13.25
C GLU A 303 -9.57 -7.84 -12.58
N ASN A 304 -8.86 -6.93 -13.26
CA ASN A 304 -8.46 -5.65 -12.68
C ASN A 304 -9.65 -4.75 -12.35
N PRO A 305 -10.62 -4.51 -13.25
CA PRO A 305 -11.80 -3.69 -12.97
C PRO A 305 -12.56 -4.16 -11.74
N ALA A 306 -12.82 -5.45 -11.60
CA ALA A 306 -13.52 -6.01 -10.45
C ALA A 306 -12.82 -5.69 -9.11
N ALA A 307 -11.49 -5.78 -9.07
CA ALA A 307 -10.70 -5.40 -7.90
C ALA A 307 -10.75 -3.90 -7.63
N TRP A 308 -10.71 -3.06 -8.67
CA TRP A 308 -10.76 -1.61 -8.54
C TRP A 308 -12.14 -1.10 -8.12
N PHE A 309 -13.21 -1.66 -8.67
CA PHE A 309 -14.58 -1.37 -8.26
C PHE A 309 -14.79 -1.69 -6.78
N ARG A 310 -14.39 -2.89 -6.34
CA ARG A 310 -14.42 -3.26 -4.90
C ARG A 310 -13.62 -2.30 -4.03
N HIS A 311 -12.42 -1.89 -4.49
CA HIS A 311 -11.58 -0.93 -3.76
C HIS A 311 -12.27 0.43 -3.56
N CYS A 312 -13.07 0.88 -4.54
CA CYS A 312 -13.83 2.12 -4.48
C CYS A 312 -15.20 1.97 -3.78
N GLY A 313 -15.52 0.78 -3.26
CA GLY A 313 -16.76 0.53 -2.50
C GLY A 313 -17.96 0.10 -3.34
N TYR A 314 -17.78 -0.19 -4.63
CA TYR A 314 -18.85 -0.74 -5.48
C TYR A 314 -18.99 -2.23 -5.21
N GLY A 315 -20.18 -2.62 -4.70
CA GLY A 315 -20.45 -4.00 -4.26
C GLY A 315 -20.43 -4.98 -5.44
N ILE A 316 -19.36 -5.76 -5.53
CA ILE A 316 -19.26 -6.91 -6.43
C ILE A 316 -19.25 -8.14 -5.52
N GLN A 317 -20.25 -9.00 -5.64
CA GLN A 317 -20.22 -10.30 -4.96
C GLN A 317 -19.00 -11.09 -5.45
N GLN A 318 -18.30 -11.73 -4.51
CA GLN A 318 -17.26 -12.69 -4.89
C GLN A 318 -17.96 -13.88 -5.58
N PRO A 319 -17.38 -14.40 -6.68
CA PRO A 319 -17.88 -15.62 -7.27
C PRO A 319 -17.76 -16.81 -6.33
#